data_9ceabe62e2661924293003d449724367
#
_entry.id   9ceabe62e2661924293003d449724367
#
_cell.length_a   1.000
_cell.length_b   1.000
_cell.length_c   1.000
_cell.angle_alpha   90.00
_cell.angle_beta   90.00
_cell.angle_gamma   90.00
#
_symmetry.space_group_name_H-M   'P 1'
#
loop_
_entity.id
_entity.type
_entity.pdbx_description
1 polymer ?
#
loop_
_entity_poly.entity_id
_entity_poly.type
_entity_poly.pdbx_seq_one_letter_code
_entity_poly.pdbx_strand_id
1 'polypeptide(L)'
;MKKYLFDTNVISELRKRGDRADPNVVAWCNARDYDLYYISVVTLFELELGVLQKERTDPAQGELLRKWFVNLRDKVFKGRILPITSTTATINASLNVPDRHQGADSWIAATAIENKMALVTRNVKDFQNIQVEIINPWDC
;
A
#
# COMPACT_ATOMS: atom_id res chain seq x y z
N MET A 1 7.65 17.19 7.54
CA MET A 1 6.23 16.96 7.26
C MET A 1 5.96 15.47 7.27
N LYS A 2 4.88 15.07 7.89
CA LYS A 2 4.52 13.65 8.00
C LYS A 2 4.07 13.09 6.65
N LYS A 3 4.63 11.94 6.28
CA LYS A 3 4.27 11.24 5.05
C LYS A 3 3.73 9.85 5.40
N TYR A 4 2.99 9.28 4.48
CA TYR A 4 2.22 8.05 4.72
C TYR A 4 2.49 7.04 3.62
N LEU A 5 2.73 5.79 4.02
CA LEU A 5 2.86 4.68 3.09
C LEU A 5 1.56 3.87 3.13
N PHE A 6 0.90 3.75 1.99
CA PHE A 6 -0.35 2.99 1.89
C PHE A 6 -0.05 1.51 1.66
N ASP A 7 -0.65 0.67 2.50
CA ASP A 7 -0.71 -0.76 2.23
C ASP A 7 -1.66 -1.02 1.06
N THR A 8 -1.52 -2.15 0.42
CA THR A 8 -2.29 -2.53 -0.77
C THR A 8 -3.80 -2.47 -0.53
N ASN A 9 -4.27 -2.86 0.67
CA ASN A 9 -5.70 -2.85 0.99
C ASN A 9 -6.31 -1.45 0.95
N VAL A 10 -5.55 -0.40 1.26
CA VAL A 10 -6.03 0.99 1.17
C VAL A 10 -6.27 1.37 -0.29
N ILE A 11 -5.32 1.04 -1.17
CA ILE A 11 -5.46 1.31 -2.61
C ILE A 11 -6.66 0.57 -3.18
N SER A 12 -6.82 -0.70 -2.82
CA SER A 12 -7.95 -1.51 -3.27
C SER A 12 -9.30 -0.93 -2.80
N GLU A 13 -9.34 -0.38 -1.59
CA GLU A 13 -10.55 0.28 -1.09
C GLU A 13 -10.87 1.54 -1.87
N LEU A 14 -9.86 2.38 -2.13
CA LEU A 14 -10.04 3.63 -2.86
C LEU A 14 -10.43 3.42 -4.33
N ARG A 15 -10.16 2.23 -4.90
CA ARG A 15 -10.56 1.88 -6.25
C ARG A 15 -12.07 1.69 -6.39
N LYS A 16 -12.76 1.36 -5.32
CA LYS A 16 -14.22 1.17 -5.34
C LYS A 16 -14.90 2.47 -5.70
N ARG A 17 -15.96 2.37 -6.51
CA ARG A 17 -16.65 3.55 -7.03
C ARG A 17 -17.83 3.96 -6.16
N GLY A 18 -18.09 5.27 -6.13
CA GLY A 18 -19.25 5.86 -5.47
C GLY A 18 -19.27 5.56 -3.98
N ASP A 19 -20.43 5.13 -3.49
CA ASP A 19 -20.66 4.83 -2.08
C ASP A 19 -20.17 3.44 -1.65
N ARG A 20 -19.55 2.67 -2.55
CA ARG A 20 -18.99 1.37 -2.20
C ARG A 20 -17.72 1.48 -1.37
N ALA A 21 -16.93 2.54 -1.55
CA ALA A 21 -15.73 2.73 -0.74
C ALA A 21 -16.14 3.13 0.67
N ASP A 22 -15.39 2.63 1.67
CA ASP A 22 -15.65 2.96 3.07
C ASP A 22 -15.56 4.47 3.28
N PRO A 23 -16.59 5.11 3.84
CA PRO A 23 -16.61 6.56 3.99
C PRO A 23 -15.52 7.09 4.93
N ASN A 24 -15.11 6.32 5.92
CA ASN A 24 -14.03 6.72 6.82
C ASN A 24 -12.70 6.77 6.08
N VAL A 25 -12.44 5.79 5.21
CA VAL A 25 -11.21 5.75 4.42
C VAL A 25 -11.16 6.92 3.45
N VAL A 26 -12.26 7.18 2.75
CA VAL A 26 -12.37 8.30 1.81
C VAL A 26 -12.15 9.62 2.55
N ALA A 27 -12.82 9.82 3.69
CA ALA A 27 -12.70 11.05 4.49
C ALA A 27 -11.26 11.24 4.98
N TRP A 28 -10.61 10.17 5.46
CA TRP A 28 -9.23 10.24 5.93
C TRP A 28 -8.30 10.69 4.80
N CYS A 29 -8.45 10.11 3.61
CA CYS A 29 -7.61 10.44 2.45
C CYS A 29 -7.86 11.86 1.95
N ASN A 30 -9.12 12.32 1.97
CA ASN A 30 -9.48 13.66 1.49
C ASN A 30 -9.09 14.77 2.47
N ALA A 31 -8.81 14.43 3.72
CA ALA A 31 -8.44 15.40 4.75
C ALA A 31 -7.00 15.87 4.65
N ARG A 32 -6.19 15.25 3.79
CA ARG A 32 -4.76 15.52 3.65
C ARG A 32 -4.40 15.73 2.20
N ASP A 33 -3.23 16.34 1.97
CA ASP A 33 -2.68 16.53 0.63
C ASP A 33 -2.24 15.16 0.08
N TYR A 34 -2.64 14.84 -1.14
CA TYR A 34 -2.31 13.57 -1.79
C TYR A 34 -0.80 13.41 -2.04
N ASP A 35 -0.06 14.49 -2.13
CA ASP A 35 1.40 14.45 -2.29
C ASP A 35 2.12 13.82 -1.09
N LEU A 36 1.41 13.63 0.03
CA LEU A 36 1.95 13.00 1.23
C LEU A 36 1.83 11.46 1.20
N TYR A 37 1.15 10.90 0.21
CA TYR A 37 0.86 9.47 0.13
C TYR A 37 1.82 8.78 -0.84
N TYR A 38 2.38 7.66 -0.39
CA TYR A 38 3.35 6.86 -1.12
C TYR A 38 2.91 5.41 -1.12
N ILE A 39 3.40 4.65 -2.09
CA ILE A 39 3.27 3.18 -2.10
C ILE A 39 4.66 2.57 -2.31
N SER A 40 4.80 1.30 -1.93
CA SER A 40 6.03 0.55 -2.21
C SER A 40 5.92 -0.19 -3.54
N VAL A 41 7.06 -0.60 -4.10
CA VAL A 41 7.08 -1.49 -5.27
C VAL A 41 6.42 -2.84 -4.95
N VAL A 42 6.38 -3.25 -3.67
CA VAL A 42 5.69 -4.47 -3.25
C VAL A 42 4.19 -4.33 -3.47
N THR A 43 3.61 -3.19 -3.09
CA THR A 43 2.20 -2.88 -3.37
C THR A 43 1.96 -2.84 -4.87
N LEU A 44 2.86 -2.22 -5.62
CA LEU A 44 2.75 -2.17 -7.08
C LEU A 44 2.71 -3.59 -7.67
N PHE A 45 3.58 -4.47 -7.18
CA PHE A 45 3.60 -5.88 -7.59
C PHE A 45 2.26 -6.57 -7.30
N GLU A 46 1.72 -6.39 -6.10
CA GLU A 46 0.45 -7.02 -5.72
C GLU A 46 -0.71 -6.54 -6.60
N LEU A 47 -0.74 -5.25 -6.90
CA LEU A 47 -1.76 -4.66 -7.78
C LEU A 47 -1.62 -5.18 -9.21
N GLU A 48 -0.39 -5.24 -9.74
CA GLU A 48 -0.12 -5.78 -11.09
C GLU A 48 -0.54 -7.25 -11.18
N LEU A 49 -0.23 -8.03 -10.15
CA LEU A 49 -0.63 -9.44 -10.09
C LEU A 49 -2.15 -9.57 -10.17
N GLY A 50 -2.87 -8.75 -9.43
CA GLY A 50 -4.33 -8.72 -9.47
C GLY A 50 -4.88 -8.37 -10.86
N VAL A 51 -4.23 -7.42 -11.56
CA VAL A 51 -4.61 -7.04 -12.92
C VAL A 51 -4.42 -8.22 -13.87
N LEU A 52 -3.25 -8.87 -13.82
CA LEU A 52 -2.93 -10.00 -14.69
C LEU A 52 -3.90 -11.16 -14.48
N GLN A 53 -4.25 -11.45 -13.23
CA GLN A 53 -5.23 -12.49 -12.90
C GLN A 53 -6.60 -12.17 -13.48
N LYS A 54 -7.02 -10.90 -13.38
CA LYS A 54 -8.31 -10.47 -13.90
C LYS A 54 -8.35 -10.48 -15.42
N GLU A 55 -7.26 -10.07 -16.06
CA GLU A 55 -7.16 -10.12 -17.52
C GLU A 55 -7.32 -11.56 -18.03
N ARG A 56 -6.82 -12.52 -17.27
CA ARG A 56 -6.93 -13.92 -17.62
C ARG A 56 -8.33 -14.49 -17.46
N THR A 57 -9.03 -14.13 -16.38
CA THR A 57 -10.33 -14.74 -16.02
C THR A 57 -11.52 -13.95 -16.55
N ASP A 58 -11.38 -12.66 -16.74
CA ASP A 58 -12.44 -11.76 -17.23
C ASP A 58 -11.81 -10.64 -18.04
N PRO A 59 -11.53 -10.86 -19.34
CA PRO A 59 -10.79 -9.89 -20.16
C PRO A 59 -11.42 -8.50 -20.21
N ALA A 60 -12.74 -8.38 -20.21
CA ALA A 60 -13.41 -7.09 -20.25
C ALA A 60 -13.14 -6.28 -18.96
N GLN A 61 -13.29 -6.91 -17.79
CA GLN A 61 -12.98 -6.27 -16.52
C GLN A 61 -11.49 -6.05 -16.36
N GLY A 62 -10.67 -6.99 -16.85
CA GLY A 62 -9.23 -6.87 -16.85
C GLY A 62 -8.72 -5.65 -17.60
N GLU A 63 -9.36 -5.32 -18.74
CA GLU A 63 -9.02 -4.13 -19.52
C GLU A 63 -9.27 -2.84 -18.71
N LEU A 64 -10.40 -2.76 -18.02
CA LEU A 64 -10.73 -1.61 -17.17
C LEU A 64 -9.75 -1.49 -16.01
N LEU A 65 -9.43 -2.62 -15.39
CA LEU A 65 -8.50 -2.66 -14.25
C LEU A 65 -7.09 -2.26 -14.69
N ARG A 66 -6.67 -2.69 -15.90
CA ARG A 66 -5.39 -2.30 -16.47
C ARG A 66 -5.28 -0.79 -16.66
N LYS A 67 -6.32 -0.17 -17.20
CA LYS A 67 -6.35 1.28 -17.37
C LYS A 67 -6.22 2.01 -16.05
N TRP A 68 -6.95 1.55 -15.04
CA TRP A 68 -6.84 2.09 -13.69
C TRP A 68 -5.41 1.96 -13.15
N PHE A 69 -4.81 0.78 -13.30
CA PHE A 69 -3.47 0.51 -12.79
C PHE A 69 -2.41 1.38 -13.46
N VAL A 70 -2.46 1.50 -14.79
CA VAL A 70 -1.51 2.33 -15.54
C VAL A 70 -1.60 3.79 -15.08
N ASN A 71 -2.81 4.29 -14.91
CA ASN A 71 -3.03 5.66 -14.42
C ASN A 71 -2.47 5.85 -13.01
N LEU A 72 -2.70 4.88 -12.13
CA LEU A 72 -2.19 4.91 -10.76
C LEU A 72 -0.66 4.94 -10.76
N ARG A 73 -0.02 4.05 -11.51
CA ARG A 73 1.44 3.93 -11.56
C ARG A 73 2.10 5.15 -12.19
N ASP A 74 1.58 5.60 -13.33
CA ASP A 74 2.27 6.57 -14.18
C ASP A 74 1.88 8.01 -13.90
N LYS A 75 0.74 8.24 -13.25
CA LYS A 75 0.23 9.58 -12.96
C LYS A 75 -0.01 9.82 -11.48
N VAL A 76 -0.86 9.02 -10.85
CA VAL A 76 -1.27 9.28 -9.45
C VAL A 76 -0.09 9.20 -8.50
N PHE A 77 0.70 8.13 -8.58
CA PHE A 77 1.86 7.92 -7.71
C PHE A 77 3.19 8.17 -8.39
N LYS A 78 3.20 8.87 -9.52
CA LYS A 78 4.46 9.21 -10.18
C LYS A 78 5.42 9.92 -9.22
N GLY A 79 6.63 9.35 -9.09
CA GLY A 79 7.64 9.88 -8.17
C GLY A 79 7.42 9.54 -6.71
N ARG A 80 6.36 8.77 -6.40
CA ARG A 80 6.02 8.38 -5.03
C ARG A 80 5.85 6.87 -4.88
N ILE A 81 6.54 6.10 -5.70
CA ILE A 81 6.63 4.65 -5.58
C ILE A 81 8.03 4.33 -5.07
N LEU A 82 8.10 3.75 -3.87
CA LEU A 82 9.37 3.56 -3.17
C LEU A 82 9.96 2.19 -3.49
N PRO A 83 11.26 2.14 -3.84
CA PRO A 83 11.92 0.89 -4.19
C PRO A 83 12.33 0.08 -2.95
N ILE A 84 12.68 -1.19 -3.17
CA ILE A 84 13.39 -1.99 -2.19
C ILE A 84 14.88 -1.73 -2.40
N THR A 85 15.55 -1.25 -1.36
CA THR A 85 16.98 -0.97 -1.36
C THR A 85 17.72 -1.97 -0.48
N SER A 86 19.05 -1.90 -0.45
CA SER A 86 19.82 -2.71 0.50
C SER A 86 19.44 -2.38 1.95
N THR A 87 19.13 -1.12 2.24
CA THR A 87 18.66 -0.70 3.56
C THR A 87 17.33 -1.35 3.91
N THR A 88 16.39 -1.38 2.95
CA THR A 88 15.10 -2.05 3.16
C THR A 88 15.31 -3.53 3.52
N ALA A 89 16.20 -4.20 2.79
CA ALA A 89 16.51 -5.61 3.03
C ALA A 89 17.08 -5.85 4.44
N THR A 90 17.98 -4.99 4.89
CA THR A 90 18.58 -5.09 6.22
C THR A 90 17.52 -4.88 7.30
N ILE A 91 16.67 -3.88 7.15
CA ILE A 91 15.57 -3.61 8.09
C ILE A 91 14.62 -4.80 8.12
N ASN A 92 14.22 -5.30 6.95
CA ASN A 92 13.31 -6.43 6.88
C ASN A 92 13.88 -7.68 7.55
N ALA A 93 15.18 -7.94 7.36
CA ALA A 93 15.83 -9.05 8.04
C ALA A 93 15.69 -8.95 9.57
N SER A 94 15.88 -7.74 10.11
CA SER A 94 15.76 -7.52 11.56
C SER A 94 14.32 -7.71 12.07
N LEU A 95 13.32 -7.41 11.24
CA LEU A 95 11.92 -7.62 11.60
C LEU A 95 11.53 -9.09 11.69
N ASN A 96 12.35 -9.98 11.13
CA ASN A 96 12.09 -11.42 11.09
C ASN A 96 12.82 -12.19 12.19
N VAL A 97 13.38 -11.49 13.17
CA VAL A 97 14.07 -12.08 14.32
C VAL A 97 13.44 -11.52 15.60
N PRO A 98 13.05 -12.35 16.57
CA PRO A 98 13.15 -13.81 16.60
C PRO A 98 12.12 -14.54 15.76
N ASP A 99 11.00 -13.88 15.44
CA ASP A 99 9.89 -14.52 14.72
C ASP A 99 9.78 -14.01 13.30
N ARG A 100 9.62 -14.93 12.35
CA ARG A 100 9.48 -14.54 10.94
C ARG A 100 8.11 -13.92 10.67
N HIS A 101 8.13 -12.84 9.89
CA HIS A 101 6.95 -12.23 9.30
C HIS A 101 6.92 -12.58 7.82
N GLN A 102 5.90 -13.32 7.39
CA GLN A 102 5.86 -13.83 6.03
C GLN A 102 5.24 -12.85 5.05
N GLY A 103 5.71 -12.92 3.80
CA GLY A 103 5.08 -12.26 2.67
C GLY A 103 5.38 -10.78 2.55
N ALA A 104 4.45 -10.11 1.88
CA ALA A 104 4.60 -8.71 1.50
C ALA A 104 4.63 -7.75 2.69
N ASP A 105 3.96 -8.10 3.78
CA ASP A 105 3.73 -7.18 4.90
C ASP A 105 5.03 -6.69 5.53
N SER A 106 5.98 -7.59 5.76
CA SER A 106 7.26 -7.19 6.38
C SER A 106 8.09 -6.30 5.45
N TRP A 107 8.03 -6.53 4.14
CA TRP A 107 8.69 -5.66 3.18
C TRP A 107 8.07 -4.26 3.15
N ILE A 108 6.74 -4.18 3.23
CA ILE A 108 6.02 -2.91 3.28
C ILE A 108 6.36 -2.17 4.57
N ALA A 109 6.36 -2.86 5.72
CA ALA A 109 6.75 -2.28 7.00
C ALA A 109 8.19 -1.76 6.97
N ALA A 110 9.13 -2.54 6.42
CA ALA A 110 10.52 -2.14 6.29
C ALA A 110 10.66 -0.87 5.43
N THR A 111 9.89 -0.77 4.35
CA THR A 111 9.87 0.41 3.48
C THR A 111 9.40 1.64 4.26
N ALA A 112 8.35 1.51 5.06
CA ALA A 112 7.84 2.59 5.89
C ALA A 112 8.89 3.04 6.92
N ILE A 113 9.55 2.10 7.57
CA ILE A 113 10.59 2.38 8.58
C ILE A 113 11.76 3.12 7.92
N GLU A 114 12.26 2.60 6.81
CA GLU A 114 13.38 3.20 6.08
C GLU A 114 13.12 4.66 5.72
N ASN A 115 11.90 4.94 5.28
CA ASN A 115 11.52 6.27 4.78
C ASN A 115 10.85 7.14 5.86
N LYS A 116 10.79 6.65 7.10
CA LYS A 116 10.23 7.38 8.26
C LYS A 116 8.78 7.81 8.01
N MET A 117 7.99 6.90 7.48
CA MET A 117 6.58 7.13 7.17
C MET A 117 5.67 6.35 8.11
N ALA A 118 4.47 6.87 8.36
CA ALA A 118 3.42 6.09 8.99
C ALA A 118 2.86 5.11 7.98
N LEU A 119 2.55 3.90 8.42
CA LEU A 119 1.93 2.87 7.60
C LEU A 119 0.41 2.96 7.74
N VAL A 120 -0.28 3.11 6.62
CA VAL A 120 -1.74 3.18 6.57
C VAL A 120 -2.26 1.84 6.09
N THR A 121 -2.98 1.12 6.96
CA THR A 121 -3.42 -0.24 6.68
C THR A 121 -4.65 -0.61 7.51
N ARG A 122 -5.47 -1.50 6.96
CA ARG A 122 -6.54 -2.14 7.71
C ARG A 122 -6.03 -3.28 8.61
N ASN A 123 -4.93 -3.91 8.23
CA ASN A 123 -4.43 -5.13 8.86
C ASN A 123 -3.49 -4.83 10.03
N VAL A 124 -4.00 -4.11 11.04
CA VAL A 124 -3.21 -3.68 12.19
C VAL A 124 -2.54 -4.85 12.90
N LYS A 125 -3.21 -5.99 12.99
CA LYS A 125 -2.70 -7.19 13.67
C LYS A 125 -1.41 -7.72 13.05
N ASP A 126 -1.26 -7.58 11.74
CA ASP A 126 -0.08 -8.11 11.03
C ASP A 126 1.19 -7.33 11.34
N PHE A 127 1.05 -6.15 11.97
CA PHE A 127 2.16 -5.25 12.25
C PHE A 127 2.34 -4.96 13.75
N GLN A 128 1.68 -5.71 14.64
CA GLN A 128 1.63 -5.41 16.07
C GLN A 128 3.00 -5.37 16.75
N ASN A 129 3.93 -6.23 16.34
CA ASN A 129 5.24 -6.35 16.97
C ASN A 129 6.33 -5.59 16.22
N ILE A 130 5.93 -4.69 15.32
CA ILE A 130 6.85 -3.91 14.49
C ILE A 130 6.81 -2.46 14.95
N GLN A 131 7.98 -1.85 15.11
CA GLN A 131 8.10 -0.46 15.56
C GLN A 131 7.90 0.49 14.37
N VAL A 132 6.64 0.65 13.98
CA VAL A 132 6.22 1.59 12.94
C VAL A 132 4.88 2.17 13.36
N GLU A 133 4.68 3.46 13.13
CA GLU A 133 3.38 4.06 13.39
C GLU A 133 2.36 3.48 12.41
N ILE A 134 1.23 3.00 12.94
CA ILE A 134 0.18 2.38 12.15
C ILE A 134 -1.08 3.21 12.27
N ILE A 135 -1.70 3.50 11.13
CA ILE A 135 -2.98 4.22 11.05
C ILE A 135 -3.97 3.32 10.33
N ASN A 136 -5.10 3.06 10.97
CA ASN A 136 -6.21 2.33 10.36
C ASN A 136 -7.30 3.33 9.97
N PRO A 137 -7.42 3.72 8.69
CA PRO A 137 -8.39 4.74 8.29
C PRO A 137 -9.84 4.26 8.34
N TRP A 138 -10.06 2.93 8.46
CA TRP A 138 -11.42 2.41 8.67
C TRP A 138 -11.96 2.75 10.05
N ASP A 139 -11.08 2.94 11.02
CA ASP A 139 -11.44 3.24 12.43
C ASP A 139 -11.40 4.74 12.74
N CYS A 140 -11.12 5.58 11.78
CA CYS A 140 -11.01 7.02 11.99
C CYS A 140 -12.35 7.77 11.89
#